data_49eafc67abacf9e3439c13c9e675eb3f
#
_entry.id   49eafc67abacf9e3439c13c9e675eb3f
#
_cell.length_a   1.000
_cell.length_b   1.000
_cell.length_c   1.000
_cell.angle_alpha   90.00
_cell.angle_beta   90.00
_cell.angle_gamma   90.00
#
_symmetry.space_group_name_H-M   'P 1'
#
loop_
_entity.id
_entity.type
_entity.pdbx_description
1 polymer ?
#
loop_
_entity_poly.entity_id
_entity_poly.type
_entity_poly.pdbx_seq_one_letter_code
_entity_poly.pdbx_strand_id
1 'polypeptide(L)'
;SASGWTFQIQLTNLSDTAHTYTLGGQALSEDVNGLLYTKHSTNWAGKGIDLTYSADTLTVPASSSATVTVSVNPTSQFASYASEKTPKGTFIDGAVTFTSVDGQPDLTVPYLGFYGSVDETPIFDSTVYGEGTIGTSTMTFHGLTLGQLNPFDVEEAAAISTNDRHLYIISRSTEENARTYATPATVLLRDVMSLTYTYRNEAGDVVRSYTFGGAPKSRTVFNGRYSEVSTAEATFGSQPLFDGYDEQGRALADGRYTLTIEGTTGGASPRTERLTHVVTVDTAPPVISNVQ
;
A
#
# COMPACT_ATOMS: atom_id res chain seq x y z
N SER A 1 14.34 -10.11 -1.57
CA SER A 1 15.03 -11.31 -1.08
C SER A 1 15.96 -10.96 0.08
N ALA A 2 15.89 -11.70 1.18
CA ALA A 2 16.83 -11.56 2.30
C ALA A 2 18.28 -11.97 1.94
N SER A 3 18.48 -12.52 0.76
CA SER A 3 19.76 -13.09 0.29
C SER A 3 20.53 -12.19 -0.67
N GLY A 4 20.13 -10.92 -0.84
CA GLY A 4 20.72 -10.05 -1.86
C GLY A 4 20.23 -10.34 -3.28
N TRP A 5 20.77 -9.60 -4.23
CA TRP A 5 20.44 -9.72 -5.65
C TRP A 5 21.58 -9.26 -6.54
N THR A 6 21.51 -9.65 -7.80
CA THR A 6 22.47 -9.24 -8.83
C THR A 6 21.75 -8.63 -10.03
N PHE A 7 22.43 -7.70 -10.69
CA PHE A 7 21.98 -7.12 -11.96
C PHE A 7 23.19 -6.80 -12.83
N GLN A 8 22.93 -6.53 -14.10
CA GLN A 8 23.96 -6.19 -15.07
C GLN A 8 23.80 -4.74 -15.54
N ILE A 9 24.94 -4.08 -15.73
CA ILE A 9 25.02 -2.76 -16.36
C ILE A 9 25.86 -2.91 -17.60
N GLN A 10 25.34 -2.49 -18.73
CA GLN A 10 26.07 -2.40 -20.00
C GLN A 10 26.40 -0.95 -20.30
N LEU A 11 27.69 -0.66 -20.52
CA LEU A 11 28.16 0.62 -21.06
C LEU A 11 28.43 0.46 -22.56
N THR A 12 27.99 1.43 -23.35
CA THR A 12 28.25 1.50 -24.79
C THR A 12 29.14 2.71 -25.08
N ASN A 13 30.27 2.49 -25.73
CA ASN A 13 31.18 3.50 -26.14
C ASN A 13 30.94 3.82 -27.62
N LEU A 14 30.61 5.07 -27.91
CA LEU A 14 30.36 5.55 -29.26
C LEU A 14 31.60 6.24 -29.92
N SER A 15 32.69 6.37 -29.14
CA SER A 15 33.94 6.97 -29.62
C SER A 15 34.81 5.94 -30.35
N ASP A 16 35.83 6.43 -31.01
CA ASP A 16 36.83 5.65 -31.72
C ASP A 16 38.02 5.21 -30.85
N THR A 17 38.00 5.53 -29.58
CA THR A 17 39.03 5.15 -28.59
C THR A 17 38.41 4.37 -27.44
N ALA A 18 39.17 3.47 -26.82
CA ALA A 18 38.73 2.73 -25.65
C ALA A 18 38.76 3.62 -24.40
N HIS A 19 37.77 3.44 -23.50
CA HIS A 19 37.68 4.17 -22.22
C HIS A 19 37.62 3.20 -21.06
N THR A 20 38.27 3.58 -19.96
CA THR A 20 38.35 2.74 -18.75
C THR A 20 37.79 3.48 -17.54
N TYR A 21 37.02 2.75 -16.74
CA TYR A 21 36.38 3.26 -15.53
C TYR A 21 36.71 2.36 -14.33
N THR A 22 36.93 2.96 -13.16
CA THR A 22 36.91 2.26 -11.88
C THR A 22 35.49 2.25 -11.33
N LEU A 23 35.09 1.15 -10.68
CA LEU A 23 33.75 0.99 -10.17
C LEU A 23 33.68 1.29 -8.67
N GLY A 24 32.59 1.92 -8.28
CA GLY A 24 32.25 2.23 -6.90
C GLY A 24 30.73 2.33 -6.73
N GLY A 25 30.28 2.74 -5.58
CA GLY A 25 28.84 2.94 -5.40
C GLY A 25 28.40 3.13 -3.96
N GLN A 26 27.11 3.26 -3.80
CA GLN A 26 26.41 3.44 -2.54
C GLN A 26 25.26 2.45 -2.42
N ALA A 27 24.98 2.04 -1.18
CA ALA A 27 23.79 1.25 -0.82
C ALA A 27 23.12 1.94 0.36
N LEU A 28 21.97 2.53 0.13
CA LEU A 28 21.28 3.41 1.06
C LEU A 28 20.00 2.74 1.58
N SER A 29 19.67 2.95 2.83
CA SER A 29 18.34 2.73 3.36
C SER A 29 17.88 3.94 4.17
N GLU A 30 16.58 4.15 4.27
CA GLU A 30 16.03 5.17 5.16
C GLU A 30 16.39 4.86 6.61
N ASP A 31 16.69 5.90 7.39
CA ASP A 31 16.88 5.78 8.82
C ASP A 31 15.52 5.72 9.52
N VAL A 32 15.43 4.82 10.51
CA VAL A 32 14.27 4.70 11.38
C VAL A 32 14.68 5.05 12.80
N ASN A 33 14.13 6.13 13.35
CA ASN A 33 14.33 6.54 14.72
C ASN A 33 13.03 6.37 15.52
N GLY A 34 12.99 5.31 16.34
CA GLY A 34 11.78 4.94 17.07
C GLY A 34 10.68 4.52 16.09
N LEU A 35 9.58 5.26 16.10
CA LEU A 35 8.42 5.01 15.26
C LEU A 35 8.35 5.93 14.02
N LEU A 36 9.35 6.75 13.80
CA LEU A 36 9.38 7.74 12.72
C LEU A 36 10.51 7.44 11.75
N TYR A 37 10.18 7.43 10.47
CA TYR A 37 11.19 7.53 9.42
C TYR A 37 11.81 8.92 9.47
N THR A 38 13.12 8.97 9.46
CA THR A 38 13.84 10.25 9.36
C THR A 38 13.98 10.62 7.88
N LYS A 39 14.27 11.88 7.61
CA LYS A 39 14.58 12.34 6.24
C LYS A 39 16.05 12.06 5.86
N HIS A 40 16.72 11.21 6.59
CA HIS A 40 18.10 10.85 6.36
C HIS A 40 18.21 9.40 5.90
N SER A 41 19.23 9.13 5.11
CA SER A 41 19.55 7.78 4.68
C SER A 41 20.94 7.40 5.18
N THR A 42 21.08 6.15 5.61
CA THR A 42 22.38 5.58 5.96
C THR A 42 22.98 4.88 4.75
N ASN A 43 24.24 5.20 4.45
CA ASN A 43 25.00 4.43 3.47
C ASN A 43 25.63 3.20 4.13
N TRP A 44 25.18 2.04 3.70
CA TRP A 44 25.60 0.73 4.19
C TRP A 44 26.73 0.09 3.38
N ALA A 45 27.12 0.66 2.26
CA ALA A 45 28.21 0.12 1.44
C ALA A 45 29.50 -0.02 2.26
N GLY A 46 30.05 -1.24 2.34
CA GLY A 46 31.22 -1.58 3.15
C GLY A 46 31.01 -1.58 4.67
N LYS A 47 29.77 -1.43 5.16
CA LYS A 47 29.44 -1.46 6.59
C LYS A 47 28.44 -2.57 6.95
N GLY A 48 27.49 -2.82 6.09
CA GLY A 48 26.44 -3.80 6.33
C GLY A 48 25.85 -4.34 5.02
N ILE A 49 26.28 -3.77 3.90
CA ILE A 49 25.95 -4.26 2.55
C ILE A 49 27.24 -4.31 1.75
N ASP A 50 27.59 -5.52 1.30
CA ASP A 50 28.73 -5.70 0.41
C ASP A 50 28.26 -5.46 -1.03
N LEU A 51 28.76 -4.36 -1.61
CA LEU A 51 28.54 -4.03 -3.00
C LEU A 51 29.76 -4.52 -3.79
N THR A 52 29.58 -5.55 -4.60
CA THR A 52 30.66 -6.20 -5.34
C THR A 52 30.41 -6.18 -6.84
N TYR A 53 31.48 -6.21 -7.59
CA TYR A 53 31.47 -6.11 -9.04
C TYR A 53 32.21 -7.30 -9.66
N SER A 54 31.84 -7.69 -10.87
CA SER A 54 32.53 -8.76 -11.61
C SER A 54 33.96 -8.38 -12.04
N ALA A 55 34.31 -7.09 -11.94
CA ALA A 55 35.65 -6.54 -12.16
C ALA A 55 35.79 -5.21 -11.43
N ASP A 56 36.98 -4.87 -10.93
CA ASP A 56 37.28 -3.60 -10.26
C ASP A 56 37.35 -2.42 -11.26
N THR A 57 37.66 -2.73 -12.50
CA THR A 57 37.70 -1.79 -13.61
C THR A 57 36.98 -2.33 -14.82
N LEU A 58 36.32 -1.46 -15.58
CA LEU A 58 35.63 -1.79 -16.83
C LEU A 58 36.24 -0.99 -17.98
N THR A 59 36.87 -1.69 -18.92
CA THR A 59 37.30 -1.09 -20.17
C THR A 59 36.27 -1.33 -21.25
N VAL A 60 35.75 -0.25 -21.85
CA VAL A 60 34.81 -0.29 -22.95
C VAL A 60 35.55 0.01 -24.26
N PRO A 61 35.73 -0.98 -25.14
CA PRO A 61 36.47 -0.78 -26.38
C PRO A 61 35.81 0.28 -27.28
N ALA A 62 36.60 0.80 -28.23
CA ALA A 62 36.10 1.72 -29.25
C ALA A 62 34.90 1.15 -30.00
N SER A 63 33.88 1.96 -30.21
CA SER A 63 32.64 1.63 -30.94
C SER A 63 32.01 0.29 -30.50
N SER A 64 32.06 -0.01 -29.19
CA SER A 64 31.66 -1.30 -28.62
C SER A 64 30.96 -1.13 -27.29
N SER A 65 30.55 -2.27 -26.69
CA SER A 65 29.93 -2.32 -25.38
C SER A 65 30.69 -3.26 -24.45
N ALA A 66 30.63 -2.97 -23.16
CA ALA A 66 31.11 -3.87 -22.10
C ALA A 66 30.07 -3.96 -20.98
N THR A 67 30.01 -5.12 -20.32
CA THR A 67 29.02 -5.39 -19.28
C THR A 67 29.72 -5.72 -17.97
N VAL A 68 29.21 -5.20 -16.87
CA VAL A 68 29.60 -5.56 -15.51
C VAL A 68 28.41 -6.14 -14.76
N THR A 69 28.66 -7.19 -13.99
CA THR A 69 27.66 -7.71 -13.04
C THR A 69 27.89 -7.05 -11.68
N VAL A 70 26.84 -6.54 -11.09
CA VAL A 70 26.81 -5.90 -9.78
C VAL A 70 26.05 -6.81 -8.82
N SER A 71 26.60 -7.04 -7.63
CA SER A 71 25.94 -7.82 -6.59
C SER A 71 25.77 -6.94 -5.35
N VAL A 72 24.54 -6.91 -4.83
CA VAL A 72 24.17 -6.23 -3.59
C VAL A 72 23.91 -7.29 -2.54
N ASN A 73 24.81 -7.44 -1.58
CA ASN A 73 24.81 -8.55 -0.61
C ASN A 73 24.67 -7.98 0.82
N PRO A 74 23.46 -7.96 1.40
CA PRO A 74 23.26 -7.61 2.79
C PRO A 74 23.97 -8.61 3.71
N THR A 75 24.76 -8.10 4.66
CA THR A 75 25.48 -8.91 5.67
C THR A 75 24.59 -9.14 6.89
N SER A 76 25.10 -9.93 7.86
CA SER A 76 24.43 -10.13 9.15
C SER A 76 24.21 -8.83 9.92
N GLN A 77 25.11 -7.84 9.77
CA GLN A 77 24.97 -6.53 10.40
C GLN A 77 23.72 -5.79 9.88
N PHE A 78 23.53 -5.73 8.56
CA PHE A 78 22.34 -5.13 7.98
C PHE A 78 21.09 -5.94 8.31
N ALA A 79 21.17 -7.27 8.29
CA ALA A 79 20.05 -8.13 8.65
C ALA A 79 19.57 -7.89 10.09
N SER A 80 20.50 -7.71 11.06
CA SER A 80 20.14 -7.37 12.43
C SER A 80 19.45 -6.01 12.53
N TYR A 81 19.98 -5.00 11.85
CA TYR A 81 19.35 -3.68 11.77
C TYR A 81 17.92 -3.78 11.18
N ALA A 82 17.78 -4.46 10.05
CA ALA A 82 16.50 -4.57 9.36
C ALA A 82 15.47 -5.33 10.20
N SER A 83 15.86 -6.39 10.90
CA SER A 83 14.95 -7.14 11.77
C SER A 83 14.44 -6.33 12.95
N GLU A 84 15.26 -5.41 13.47
CA GLU A 84 14.88 -4.53 14.59
C GLU A 84 14.04 -3.33 14.12
N LYS A 85 14.49 -2.65 13.06
CA LYS A 85 13.93 -1.35 12.64
C LYS A 85 12.89 -1.44 11.54
N THR A 86 13.00 -2.42 10.67
CA THR A 86 12.12 -2.58 9.50
C THR A 86 11.71 -4.05 9.31
N PRO A 87 11.04 -4.68 10.31
CA PRO A 87 10.76 -6.12 10.30
C PRO A 87 9.87 -6.57 9.13
N LYS A 88 9.17 -5.65 8.48
CA LYS A 88 8.38 -5.91 7.26
C LYS A 88 9.19 -5.73 5.96
N GLY A 89 10.49 -5.45 6.08
CA GLY A 89 11.38 -5.16 4.97
C GLY A 89 11.60 -3.68 4.73
N THR A 90 12.59 -3.37 3.90
CA THR A 90 12.94 -2.00 3.54
C THR A 90 13.47 -1.93 2.11
N PHE A 91 13.36 -0.77 1.50
CA PHE A 91 14.04 -0.51 0.25
C PHE A 91 15.53 -0.27 0.50
N ILE A 92 16.34 -0.80 -0.40
CA ILE A 92 17.76 -0.47 -0.53
C ILE A 92 17.89 0.17 -1.91
N ASP A 93 18.19 1.44 -1.93
CA ASP A 93 18.49 2.19 -3.12
C ASP A 93 19.96 2.59 -3.14
N GLY A 94 20.43 3.07 -4.27
CA GLY A 94 21.80 3.49 -4.39
C GLY A 94 22.18 3.81 -5.83
N ALA A 95 23.48 3.90 -6.01
CA ALA A 95 24.04 4.13 -7.33
C ALA A 95 25.35 3.36 -7.51
N VAL A 96 25.54 2.83 -8.69
CA VAL A 96 26.85 2.36 -9.16
C VAL A 96 27.51 3.53 -9.87
N THR A 97 28.75 3.87 -9.45
CA THR A 97 29.56 4.92 -10.04
C THR A 97 30.66 4.32 -10.90
N PHE A 98 30.89 4.93 -12.06
CA PHE A 98 31.96 4.63 -12.97
C PHE A 98 32.85 5.86 -13.07
N THR A 99 33.96 5.85 -12.34
CA THR A 99 34.91 6.97 -12.33
C THR A 99 35.94 6.79 -13.43
N SER A 100 35.99 7.73 -14.35
CA SER A 100 36.91 7.68 -15.49
C SER A 100 38.36 7.76 -15.06
N VAL A 101 39.22 6.93 -15.66
CA VAL A 101 40.67 6.98 -15.45
C VAL A 101 41.40 7.69 -16.59
N ASP A 102 40.68 8.08 -17.64
CA ASP A 102 41.24 8.67 -18.87
C ASP A 102 40.60 10.03 -19.21
N GLY A 103 39.94 10.67 -18.23
CA GLY A 103 39.44 12.04 -18.36
C GLY A 103 38.07 12.17 -19.04
N GLN A 104 37.36 11.06 -19.24
CA GLN A 104 35.96 11.12 -19.67
C GLN A 104 35.05 11.54 -18.49
N PRO A 105 33.81 11.95 -18.74
CA PRO A 105 32.85 12.18 -17.66
C PRO A 105 32.61 10.91 -16.84
N ASP A 106 32.50 11.07 -15.51
CA ASP A 106 32.04 10.02 -14.64
C ASP A 106 30.58 9.68 -14.93
N LEU A 107 30.22 8.39 -14.79
CA LEU A 107 28.86 7.92 -15.03
C LEU A 107 28.28 7.39 -13.73
N THR A 108 26.95 7.51 -13.59
CA THR A 108 26.23 7.03 -12.43
C THR A 108 24.95 6.32 -12.87
N VAL A 109 24.75 5.10 -12.39
CA VAL A 109 23.55 4.29 -12.66
C VAL A 109 22.84 4.02 -11.35
N PRO A 110 21.64 4.61 -11.13
CA PRO A 110 20.86 4.34 -9.93
C PRO A 110 20.26 2.94 -9.98
N TYR A 111 20.05 2.36 -8.80
CA TYR A 111 19.33 1.10 -8.62
C TYR A 111 18.41 1.16 -7.40
N LEU A 112 17.41 0.29 -7.39
CA LEU A 112 16.49 0.10 -6.29
C LEU A 112 16.20 -1.40 -6.13
N GLY A 113 16.26 -1.88 -4.90
CA GLY A 113 15.88 -3.24 -4.53
C GLY A 113 15.10 -3.24 -3.22
N PHE A 114 14.49 -4.37 -2.91
CA PHE A 114 13.77 -4.55 -1.66
C PHE A 114 14.40 -5.68 -0.84
N TYR A 115 14.81 -5.37 0.38
CA TYR A 115 15.26 -6.33 1.37
C TYR A 115 14.10 -6.80 2.22
N GLY A 116 13.84 -8.10 2.22
CA GLY A 116 12.69 -8.71 2.87
C GLY A 116 11.84 -9.51 1.88
N SER A 117 10.69 -9.97 2.32
CA SER A 117 9.69 -10.59 1.47
C SER A 117 8.57 -9.61 1.17
N VAL A 118 8.39 -9.26 -0.09
CA VAL A 118 7.26 -8.45 -0.52
C VAL A 118 5.94 -9.17 -0.21
N ASP A 119 5.97 -10.51 -0.15
CA ASP A 119 4.77 -11.31 0.10
C ASP A 119 4.37 -11.37 1.58
N GLU A 120 5.25 -10.99 2.51
CA GLU A 120 4.94 -10.95 3.94
C GLU A 120 4.10 -9.73 4.35
N THR A 121 4.17 -8.64 3.59
CA THR A 121 3.35 -7.47 3.88
C THR A 121 1.91 -7.74 3.47
N PRO A 122 0.93 -7.68 4.38
CA PRO A 122 -0.48 -7.85 4.03
C PRO A 122 -0.94 -6.77 3.05
N ILE A 123 -2.00 -7.06 2.32
CA ILE A 123 -2.62 -6.09 1.40
C ILE A 123 -3.33 -5.00 2.20
N PHE A 124 -4.09 -5.41 3.22
CA PHE A 124 -4.90 -4.51 4.02
C PHE A 124 -4.21 -4.17 5.33
N ASP A 125 -4.33 -2.92 5.76
CA ASP A 125 -3.95 -2.53 7.10
C ASP A 125 -4.98 -3.06 8.11
N SER A 126 -4.56 -3.16 9.37
CA SER A 126 -5.45 -3.58 10.42
C SER A 126 -6.34 -2.44 10.91
N THR A 127 -7.11 -2.67 11.91
CA THR A 127 -8.22 -1.81 12.33
C THR A 127 -7.82 -0.48 12.98
N VAL A 128 -8.77 0.45 13.06
CA VAL A 128 -8.67 1.82 13.60
C VAL A 128 -8.03 1.91 14.98
N TYR A 129 -8.18 0.92 15.82
CA TYR A 129 -7.86 1.03 17.24
C TYR A 129 -6.63 0.20 17.64
N GLY A 130 -5.51 0.44 16.98
CA GLY A 130 -4.25 0.16 17.62
C GLY A 130 -3.39 -0.95 17.06
N GLU A 131 -3.73 -1.59 15.98
CA GLU A 131 -2.90 -2.64 15.37
C GLU A 131 -2.48 -2.32 13.92
N GLY A 132 -2.63 -1.07 13.51
CA GLY A 132 -2.20 -0.62 12.18
C GLY A 132 -0.69 -0.60 12.03
N THR A 133 -0.23 -0.92 10.85
CA THR A 133 1.20 -1.01 10.52
C THR A 133 1.77 0.30 10.00
N ILE A 134 0.90 1.17 9.48
CA ILE A 134 1.33 2.50 9.01
C ILE A 134 1.45 3.41 10.22
N GLY A 135 2.66 3.54 10.70
CA GLY A 135 3.22 4.54 11.64
C GLY A 135 2.28 5.41 12.44
N THR A 136 2.66 5.62 13.52
CA THR A 136 2.41 6.28 14.80
C THR A 136 1.65 7.58 14.86
N SER A 137 1.39 8.27 13.79
CA SER A 137 0.80 9.63 13.87
C SER A 137 -0.55 9.77 13.20
N THR A 138 -1.07 8.71 12.64
CA THR A 138 -2.30 8.79 11.84
C THR A 138 -3.25 7.69 12.23
N MET A 139 -4.51 8.06 12.30
CA MET A 139 -5.58 7.07 12.40
C MET A 139 -5.58 6.26 11.10
N THR A 140 -4.99 5.08 11.17
CA THR A 140 -5.20 4.07 10.16
C THR A 140 -6.52 3.38 10.49
N PHE A 141 -7.41 3.22 9.52
CA PHE A 141 -8.57 2.39 9.71
C PHE A 141 -9.00 1.75 8.41
N HIS A 142 -9.53 0.54 8.53
CA HIS A 142 -10.42 0.01 7.54
C HIS A 142 -11.73 -0.37 8.24
N GLY A 143 -12.83 -0.18 7.57
CA GLY A 143 -14.14 -0.43 8.18
C GLY A 143 -15.24 0.08 7.28
N LEU A 144 -16.42 0.21 7.85
CA LEU A 144 -17.55 0.85 7.22
C LEU A 144 -17.78 2.24 7.80
N THR A 145 -18.12 3.17 6.94
CA THR A 145 -18.58 4.50 7.31
C THR A 145 -20.07 4.56 7.05
N LEU A 146 -20.84 4.95 8.05
CA LEU A 146 -22.27 5.14 7.92
C LEU A 146 -22.57 6.61 7.62
N GLY A 147 -23.43 6.87 6.66
CA GLY A 147 -23.75 8.22 6.28
C GLY A 147 -25.13 8.37 5.65
N GLN A 148 -25.47 9.58 5.30
CA GLN A 148 -26.73 9.96 4.69
C GLN A 148 -26.48 10.46 3.26
N LEU A 149 -27.28 9.97 2.31
CA LEU A 149 -27.30 10.48 0.94
C LEU A 149 -28.10 11.78 0.87
N ASN A 150 -27.56 12.86 1.39
CA ASN A 150 -28.10 14.19 1.15
C ASN A 150 -27.14 14.96 0.24
N PRO A 151 -27.49 15.25 -1.01
CA PRO A 151 -26.60 15.94 -1.93
C PRO A 151 -26.32 17.40 -1.55
N PHE A 152 -26.98 17.94 -0.53
CA PHE A 152 -26.84 19.33 -0.10
C PHE A 152 -26.09 19.52 1.21
N ASP A 153 -25.82 18.46 1.98
CA ASP A 153 -25.10 18.52 3.28
C ASP A 153 -23.83 17.66 3.27
N VAL A 154 -22.94 17.91 2.32
CA VAL A 154 -21.67 17.18 2.20
C VAL A 154 -20.69 17.54 3.33
N GLU A 155 -20.89 18.66 4.01
CA GLU A 155 -20.00 19.13 5.09
C GLU A 155 -20.38 18.65 6.50
N GLU A 156 -21.61 18.22 6.72
CA GLU A 156 -22.10 17.73 8.02
C GLU A 156 -22.66 16.31 8.01
N ALA A 157 -22.58 15.58 6.94
CA ALA A 157 -22.95 14.17 6.97
C ALA A 157 -22.05 13.50 8.01
N ALA A 158 -22.56 13.38 9.22
CA ALA A 158 -21.86 12.75 10.33
C ALA A 158 -21.56 11.31 9.96
N ALA A 159 -20.51 11.12 9.17
CA ALA A 159 -19.99 9.81 8.88
C ALA A 159 -19.49 9.23 10.20
N ILE A 160 -20.09 8.15 10.65
CA ILE A 160 -19.62 7.40 11.79
C ILE A 160 -18.73 6.29 11.23
N SER A 161 -17.47 6.36 11.57
CA SER A 161 -16.53 5.28 11.31
C SER A 161 -16.41 4.43 12.57
N THR A 162 -16.64 3.15 12.45
CA THR A 162 -16.51 2.22 13.58
C THR A 162 -16.05 0.85 13.10
N ASN A 163 -15.28 0.17 13.95
CA ASN A 163 -14.92 -1.23 13.78
C ASN A 163 -15.81 -2.17 14.61
N ASP A 164 -16.72 -1.62 15.39
CA ASP A 164 -17.67 -2.43 16.13
C ASP A 164 -18.70 -3.00 15.16
N ARG A 165 -18.63 -4.32 14.95
CA ARG A 165 -19.46 -5.06 14.00
C ARG A 165 -20.96 -4.98 14.27
N HIS A 166 -21.35 -4.51 15.46
CA HIS A 166 -22.75 -4.40 15.87
C HIS A 166 -23.40 -3.06 15.51
N LEU A 167 -22.61 -2.09 15.06
CA LEU A 167 -23.09 -0.71 14.86
C LEU A 167 -23.34 -0.32 13.41
N TYR A 168 -23.06 -1.18 12.44
CA TYR A 168 -23.31 -0.90 11.04
C TYR A 168 -24.76 -1.19 10.68
N ILE A 169 -25.67 -0.31 11.12
CA ILE A 169 -27.11 -0.39 10.83
C ILE A 169 -27.48 0.73 9.89
N ILE A 170 -28.11 0.39 8.80
CA ILE A 170 -28.66 1.33 7.83
C ILE A 170 -30.18 1.17 7.75
N SER A 171 -30.86 2.29 7.49
CA SER A 171 -32.27 2.31 7.18
C SER A 171 -32.50 2.90 5.79
N ARG A 172 -33.64 2.58 5.18
CA ARG A 172 -34.08 3.21 3.92
C ARG A 172 -34.96 4.44 4.17
N SER A 173 -34.84 5.05 5.33
CA SER A 173 -35.62 6.21 5.72
C SER A 173 -35.18 7.45 4.93
N THR A 174 -36.14 8.33 4.65
CA THR A 174 -35.89 9.68 4.11
C THR A 174 -35.82 10.74 5.20
N GLU A 175 -35.88 10.32 6.47
CA GLU A 175 -35.81 11.22 7.62
C GLU A 175 -34.42 11.86 7.74
N GLU A 176 -34.41 13.12 8.16
CA GLU A 176 -33.19 13.81 8.49
C GLU A 176 -32.41 13.06 9.58
N ASN A 177 -31.13 12.89 9.39
CA ASN A 177 -30.21 12.10 10.26
C ASN A 177 -30.39 10.56 10.23
N ALA A 178 -31.21 10.00 9.33
CA ALA A 178 -31.21 8.56 9.14
C ALA A 178 -29.88 8.07 8.54
N ARG A 179 -29.44 6.91 8.96
CA ARG A 179 -28.27 6.24 8.36
C ARG A 179 -28.76 5.45 7.13
N THR A 180 -28.52 6.00 5.96
CA THR A 180 -29.14 5.49 4.72
C THR A 180 -28.17 4.69 3.86
N TYR A 181 -26.87 4.72 4.16
CA TYR A 181 -25.89 3.91 3.46
C TYR A 181 -24.69 3.58 4.33
N ALA A 182 -24.00 2.52 3.94
CA ALA A 182 -22.67 2.19 4.42
C ALA A 182 -21.69 2.22 3.24
N THR A 183 -20.52 2.81 3.44
CA THR A 183 -19.43 2.79 2.47
C THR A 183 -18.15 2.27 3.14
N PRO A 184 -17.38 1.39 2.49
CA PRO A 184 -16.12 0.94 3.03
C PRO A 184 -15.11 2.08 3.12
N ALA A 185 -14.19 1.96 4.09
CA ALA A 185 -13.01 2.78 4.20
C ALA A 185 -11.80 1.84 4.32
N THR A 186 -11.15 1.58 3.20
CA THR A 186 -10.12 0.53 3.07
C THR A 186 -8.74 1.16 3.00
N VAL A 187 -7.86 0.77 3.94
CA VAL A 187 -6.46 1.18 3.95
C VAL A 187 -5.60 0.04 3.40
N LEU A 188 -4.80 0.36 2.40
CA LEU A 188 -3.93 -0.58 1.70
C LEU A 188 -2.47 -0.37 2.10
N LEU A 189 -1.79 -1.44 2.49
CA LEU A 189 -0.34 -1.44 2.70
C LEU A 189 0.45 -1.70 1.42
N ARG A 190 -0.23 -2.14 0.37
CA ARG A 190 0.36 -2.46 -0.94
C ARG A 190 -0.55 -2.00 -2.06
N ASP A 191 0.07 -1.76 -3.21
CA ASP A 191 -0.69 -1.57 -4.45
C ASP A 191 -1.44 -2.85 -4.81
N VAL A 192 -2.67 -2.69 -5.25
CA VAL A 192 -3.49 -3.78 -5.78
C VAL A 192 -3.85 -3.52 -7.24
N MET A 193 -4.02 -4.59 -8.01
CA MET A 193 -4.45 -4.53 -9.41
C MET A 193 -5.97 -4.58 -9.54
N SER A 194 -6.64 -5.09 -8.51
CA SER A 194 -8.10 -5.08 -8.44
C SER A 194 -8.58 -5.06 -7.00
N LEU A 195 -9.70 -4.40 -6.78
CA LEU A 195 -10.49 -4.44 -5.55
C LEU A 195 -11.93 -4.81 -5.91
N THR A 196 -12.46 -5.83 -5.24
CA THR A 196 -13.84 -6.27 -5.41
C THR A 196 -14.56 -6.19 -4.07
N TYR A 197 -15.73 -5.57 -4.07
CA TYR A 197 -16.61 -5.44 -2.93
C TYR A 197 -17.88 -6.23 -3.22
N THR A 198 -18.18 -7.23 -2.40
CA THR A 198 -19.32 -8.12 -2.63
C THR A 198 -20.21 -8.17 -1.39
N TYR A 199 -21.43 -7.75 -1.52
CA TYR A 199 -22.46 -7.84 -0.49
C TYR A 199 -23.31 -9.09 -0.71
N ARG A 200 -23.45 -9.88 0.37
CA ARG A 200 -24.22 -11.15 0.36
C ARG A 200 -25.27 -11.13 1.44
N ASN A 201 -26.41 -11.75 1.16
CA ASN A 201 -27.43 -12.03 2.17
C ASN A 201 -27.01 -13.21 3.06
N GLU A 202 -27.83 -13.56 4.05
CA GLU A 202 -27.57 -14.69 4.97
C GLU A 202 -27.57 -16.06 4.27
N ALA A 203 -28.26 -16.19 3.14
CA ALA A 203 -28.22 -17.39 2.31
C ALA A 203 -26.92 -17.51 1.50
N GLY A 204 -26.10 -16.47 1.45
CA GLY A 204 -24.87 -16.41 0.69
C GLY A 204 -25.02 -15.88 -0.75
N ASP A 205 -26.24 -15.49 -1.14
CA ASP A 205 -26.47 -14.92 -2.47
C ASP A 205 -25.88 -13.52 -2.58
N VAL A 206 -25.26 -13.23 -3.73
CA VAL A 206 -24.77 -11.89 -4.03
C VAL A 206 -25.95 -10.97 -4.30
N VAL A 207 -26.07 -9.90 -3.52
CA VAL A 207 -27.10 -8.89 -3.70
C VAL A 207 -26.56 -7.63 -4.38
N ARG A 208 -25.26 -7.35 -4.20
CA ARG A 208 -24.58 -6.22 -4.84
C ARG A 208 -23.09 -6.49 -4.95
N SER A 209 -22.48 -6.03 -6.04
CA SER A 209 -21.03 -6.17 -6.24
C SER A 209 -20.46 -4.96 -6.99
N TYR A 210 -19.23 -4.61 -6.65
CA TYR A 210 -18.44 -3.58 -7.31
C TYR A 210 -17.03 -4.13 -7.56
N THR A 211 -16.53 -3.93 -8.77
CA THR A 211 -15.15 -4.26 -9.10
C THR A 211 -14.48 -3.04 -9.66
N PHE A 212 -13.39 -2.66 -9.03
CA PHE A 212 -12.55 -1.54 -9.44
C PHE A 212 -11.21 -2.07 -9.97
N GLY A 213 -10.59 -1.29 -10.81
CA GLY A 213 -9.21 -1.50 -11.23
C GLY A 213 -8.22 -1.32 -10.08
N GLY A 214 -6.96 -1.15 -10.41
CA GLY A 214 -5.91 -1.02 -9.41
C GLY A 214 -6.07 0.21 -8.52
N ALA A 215 -5.63 0.06 -7.27
CA ALA A 215 -5.48 1.15 -6.32
C ALA A 215 -4.07 1.15 -5.74
N PRO A 216 -3.43 2.34 -5.58
CA PRO A 216 -2.14 2.45 -4.95
C PRO A 216 -2.25 2.19 -3.44
N LYS A 217 -1.14 1.81 -2.81
CA LYS A 217 -1.05 1.74 -1.36
C LYS A 217 -1.47 3.09 -0.75
N SER A 218 -2.10 3.02 0.39
CA SER A 218 -2.50 4.18 1.15
C SER A 218 -1.29 4.99 1.61
N ARG A 219 -1.48 6.28 1.72
CA ARG A 219 -0.44 7.23 2.13
C ARG A 219 -1.01 8.24 3.11
N THR A 220 -0.14 8.77 3.95
CA THR A 220 -0.49 9.90 4.79
C THR A 220 -0.49 11.18 3.96
N VAL A 221 -1.57 11.92 4.03
CA VAL A 221 -1.74 13.21 3.39
C VAL A 221 -1.93 14.27 4.47
N PHE A 222 -1.10 15.31 4.42
CA PHE A 222 -1.25 16.45 5.33
C PHE A 222 -2.10 17.54 4.66
N ASN A 223 -3.23 17.86 5.24
CA ASN A 223 -4.18 18.85 4.70
C ASN A 223 -3.99 20.26 5.26
N GLY A 224 -2.87 20.52 5.95
CA GLY A 224 -2.56 21.80 6.57
C GLY A 224 -3.03 21.94 8.05
N ARG A 225 -3.85 21.02 8.53
CA ARG A 225 -4.35 20.97 9.92
C ARG A 225 -4.02 19.69 10.63
N TYR A 226 -4.23 18.57 9.96
CA TYR A 226 -3.99 17.22 10.49
C TYR A 226 -3.55 16.30 9.36
N SER A 227 -3.01 15.18 9.75
CA SER A 227 -2.64 14.11 8.81
C SER A 227 -3.81 13.15 8.63
N GLU A 228 -4.12 12.83 7.39
CA GLU A 228 -5.14 11.87 6.99
C GLU A 228 -4.49 10.68 6.28
N VAL A 229 -5.08 9.52 6.41
CA VAL A 229 -4.70 8.35 5.59
C VAL A 229 -5.66 8.27 4.41
N SER A 230 -5.11 8.21 3.20
CA SER A 230 -5.93 8.01 2.01
C SER A 230 -6.51 6.60 2.01
N THR A 231 -7.81 6.48 1.72
CA THR A 231 -8.46 5.18 1.50
C THR A 231 -8.43 4.81 0.03
N ALA A 232 -8.62 3.53 -0.26
CA ALA A 232 -8.67 3.05 -1.64
C ALA A 232 -9.86 3.67 -2.40
N GLU A 233 -10.99 3.84 -1.73
CA GLU A 233 -12.22 4.41 -2.30
C GLU A 233 -12.06 5.86 -2.76
N ALA A 234 -11.16 6.62 -2.14
CA ALA A 234 -10.85 7.98 -2.56
C ALA A 234 -10.23 8.06 -3.96
N THR A 235 -9.75 6.95 -4.50
CA THR A 235 -9.16 6.88 -5.85
C THR A 235 -10.17 6.50 -6.94
N PHE A 236 -11.38 6.09 -6.55
CA PHE A 236 -12.41 5.64 -7.49
C PHE A 236 -13.35 6.79 -7.86
N GLY A 237 -13.79 6.81 -9.09
CA GLY A 237 -14.80 7.78 -9.54
C GLY A 237 -16.22 7.52 -8.99
N SER A 238 -16.43 6.38 -8.34
CA SER A 238 -17.66 5.98 -7.66
C SER A 238 -17.33 5.21 -6.39
N GLN A 239 -18.25 5.20 -5.42
CA GLN A 239 -18.04 4.50 -4.15
C GLN A 239 -18.80 3.17 -4.12
N PRO A 240 -18.23 2.11 -3.51
CA PRO A 240 -18.89 0.81 -3.34
C PRO A 240 -19.89 0.85 -2.17
N LEU A 241 -20.84 1.77 -2.22
CA LEU A 241 -21.80 1.99 -1.15
C LEU A 241 -22.91 0.91 -1.13
N PHE A 242 -23.44 0.68 0.06
CA PHE A 242 -24.59 -0.19 0.29
C PHE A 242 -25.71 0.59 0.99
N ASP A 243 -26.83 0.71 0.33
CA ASP A 243 -27.98 1.53 0.70
C ASP A 243 -29.25 0.71 0.97
N GLY A 244 -29.11 -0.61 1.09
CA GLY A 244 -30.22 -1.52 1.32
C GLY A 244 -31.02 -1.86 0.07
N TYR A 245 -30.45 -1.62 -1.12
CA TYR A 245 -31.02 -2.03 -2.39
C TYR A 245 -30.06 -2.96 -3.14
N ASP A 246 -30.62 -3.85 -3.96
CA ASP A 246 -29.82 -4.70 -4.83
C ASP A 246 -29.34 -3.97 -6.10
N GLU A 247 -28.63 -4.67 -6.99
CA GLU A 247 -28.13 -4.10 -8.26
C GLU A 247 -29.25 -3.63 -9.20
N GLN A 248 -30.46 -4.13 -9.05
CA GLN A 248 -31.61 -3.77 -9.83
C GLN A 248 -32.47 -2.66 -9.18
N GLY A 249 -32.01 -2.12 -8.06
CA GLY A 249 -32.71 -1.09 -7.29
C GLY A 249 -33.92 -1.62 -6.52
N ARG A 250 -34.04 -2.93 -6.28
CA ARG A 250 -35.09 -3.52 -5.46
C ARG A 250 -34.66 -3.48 -4.00
N ALA A 251 -35.63 -3.11 -3.13
CA ALA A 251 -35.39 -3.06 -1.70
C ALA A 251 -35.07 -4.47 -1.15
N LEU A 252 -33.97 -4.55 -0.41
CA LEU A 252 -33.57 -5.76 0.28
C LEU A 252 -34.39 -5.96 1.57
N ALA A 253 -34.56 -7.19 2.00
CA ALA A 253 -35.22 -7.50 3.28
C ALA A 253 -34.40 -6.97 4.46
N ASP A 254 -35.06 -6.68 5.57
CA ASP A 254 -34.38 -6.43 6.84
C ASP A 254 -33.60 -7.68 7.24
N GLY A 255 -32.35 -7.46 7.74
CA GLY A 255 -31.48 -8.56 8.08
C GLY A 255 -30.01 -8.19 7.92
N ARG A 256 -29.15 -9.18 8.10
CA ARG A 256 -27.70 -9.03 8.07
C ARG A 256 -27.15 -9.32 6.66
N TYR A 257 -26.24 -8.48 6.23
CA TYR A 257 -25.52 -8.61 4.97
C TYR A 257 -24.02 -8.62 5.21
N THR A 258 -23.32 -9.52 4.55
CA THR A 258 -21.87 -9.63 4.66
C THR A 258 -21.23 -8.93 3.48
N LEU A 259 -20.40 -7.92 3.76
CA LEU A 259 -19.47 -7.34 2.80
C LEU A 259 -18.16 -8.12 2.84
N THR A 260 -17.72 -8.63 1.70
CA THR A 260 -16.37 -9.12 1.48
C THR A 260 -15.64 -8.13 0.59
N ILE A 261 -14.48 -7.64 1.05
CA ILE A 261 -13.56 -6.81 0.26
C ILE A 261 -12.39 -7.71 -0.12
N GLU A 262 -12.18 -7.91 -1.41
CA GLU A 262 -11.13 -8.75 -1.95
C GLU A 262 -10.13 -7.87 -2.73
N GLY A 263 -8.86 -7.89 -2.31
CA GLY A 263 -7.76 -7.20 -2.98
C GLY A 263 -6.78 -8.20 -3.59
N THR A 264 -6.38 -7.97 -4.84
CA THR A 264 -5.42 -8.81 -5.55
C THR A 264 -4.24 -7.97 -6.02
N THR A 265 -3.01 -8.39 -5.66
CA THR A 265 -1.77 -7.75 -6.12
C THR A 265 -1.45 -8.10 -7.56
N GLY A 266 -0.57 -7.33 -8.19
CA GLY A 266 0.03 -7.63 -9.48
C GLY A 266 1.29 -8.48 -9.38
N GLY A 267 1.96 -8.68 -10.54
CA GLY A 267 3.25 -9.37 -10.66
C GLY A 267 3.13 -10.83 -11.09
N ALA A 268 4.27 -11.52 -11.05
CA ALA A 268 4.37 -12.91 -11.49
C ALA A 268 3.69 -13.92 -10.55
N SER A 269 3.49 -13.52 -9.28
CA SER A 269 2.82 -14.32 -8.25
C SER A 269 1.76 -13.46 -7.57
N PRO A 270 0.58 -13.28 -8.17
CA PRO A 270 -0.47 -12.49 -7.58
C PRO A 270 -0.94 -13.11 -6.25
N ARG A 271 -1.21 -12.26 -5.28
CA ARG A 271 -1.75 -12.65 -3.97
C ARG A 271 -3.11 -12.00 -3.79
N THR A 272 -4.04 -12.73 -3.20
CA THR A 272 -5.39 -12.27 -2.89
C THR A 272 -5.61 -12.33 -1.38
N GLU A 273 -6.10 -11.25 -0.81
CA GLU A 273 -6.54 -11.17 0.58
C GLU A 273 -7.98 -10.66 0.67
N ARG A 274 -8.62 -10.94 1.81
CA ARG A 274 -10.02 -10.60 2.05
C ARG A 274 -10.19 -9.97 3.41
N LEU A 275 -11.04 -8.93 3.44
CA LEU A 275 -11.65 -8.39 4.64
C LEU A 275 -13.14 -8.70 4.64
N THR A 276 -13.73 -8.83 5.83
CA THR A 276 -15.15 -9.10 5.97
C THR A 276 -15.77 -8.17 6.99
N HIS A 277 -16.86 -7.52 6.62
CA HIS A 277 -17.70 -6.69 7.47
C HIS A 277 -19.15 -7.17 7.45
N VAL A 278 -19.92 -6.79 8.45
CA VAL A 278 -21.35 -7.03 8.49
C VAL A 278 -22.06 -5.69 8.54
N VAL A 279 -23.07 -5.53 7.69
CA VAL A 279 -24.01 -4.41 7.72
C VAL A 279 -25.43 -4.95 7.88
N THR A 280 -26.22 -4.28 8.69
CA THR A 280 -27.62 -4.66 8.93
C THR A 280 -28.54 -3.65 8.24
N VAL A 281 -29.51 -4.14 7.49
CA VAL A 281 -30.65 -3.37 7.03
C VAL A 281 -31.75 -3.51 8.07
N ASP A 282 -32.18 -2.39 8.62
CA ASP A 282 -33.29 -2.35 9.58
C ASP A 282 -34.19 -1.15 9.24
N THR A 283 -35.38 -1.46 8.80
CA THR A 283 -36.42 -0.47 8.43
C THR A 283 -37.60 -0.48 9.40
N ALA A 284 -37.53 -1.34 10.42
CA ALA A 284 -38.59 -1.42 11.43
C ALA A 284 -38.55 -0.21 12.37
N PRO A 285 -39.67 0.47 12.60
CA PRO A 285 -39.71 1.54 13.60
C PRO A 285 -39.51 0.96 15.01
N PRO A 286 -38.83 1.69 15.91
CA PRO A 286 -38.65 1.23 17.28
C PRO A 286 -40.00 1.09 17.98
N VAL A 287 -40.17 -0.03 18.68
CA VAL A 287 -41.37 -0.29 19.50
C VAL A 287 -41.05 0.02 20.95
N ILE A 288 -41.72 1.01 21.52
CA ILE A 288 -41.66 1.29 22.96
C ILE A 288 -42.68 0.37 23.69
N SER A 289 -42.18 -0.57 24.43
CA SER A 289 -43.01 -1.42 25.30
C SER A 289 -42.64 -1.17 26.78
N ASN A 290 -43.65 -1.20 27.66
CA ASN A 290 -43.48 -1.05 29.12
C ASN A 290 -42.95 0.32 29.58
N VAL A 291 -43.63 1.39 29.21
CA VAL A 291 -43.49 2.67 29.90
C VAL A 291 -44.21 2.53 31.25
N GLN A 292 -43.44 2.37 32.36
CA GLN A 292 -43.95 2.47 33.75
C GLN A 292 -43.83 3.89 34.24
#